data_69be4a4e2fa2660cc28d4eab631e6265
#
_entry.id   69be4a4e2fa2660cc28d4eab631e6265
#
_cell.length_a   1.000
_cell.length_b   1.000
_cell.length_c   1.000
_cell.angle_alpha   90.00
_cell.angle_beta   90.00
_cell.angle_gamma   90.00
#
_symmetry.space_group_name_H-M   'P 1'
#
loop_
_entity.id
_entity.type
_entity.pdbx_description
1 polymer ?
#
loop_
_entity_poly.entity_id
_entity_poly.type
_entity_poly.pdbx_seq_one_letter_code
_entity_poly.pdbx_strand_id
1 'polypeptide(L)'
;MCGIVGIVGKGPVNQSLYDALLVLQHRGPDAAGIVTCEGEKLHLRKDNGLARDVFRTRHMIQLRGEMGLGHVRYPTAGASSSAESQPFYVNSPYGIVLAHNGNLTNAEDLKRDLFEEDLRHINTESDSEILLNVFAHELQIEGKLRIDEHDIFRAVAGVHRRCRGGYAAVAMIPGFGVFAFRDPYGIRPMVYGKRETGQGTEYMIASESVALDTLGFDLIADVAPGEAVFIDAGGDLYRRQCADQPVLSPCIFEFVYFARPDSIIDNISVHKARSRMG
;
A
#
# COMPACT_ATOMS: atom_id res chain seq x y z
N MET A 1 11.73 7.58 1.12
CA MET A 1 10.33 7.51 0.60
C MET A 1 10.12 6.13 0.05
N CYS A 2 9.12 5.42 0.53
CA CYS A 2 8.90 4.03 0.14
C CYS A 2 8.20 3.90 -1.22
N GLY A 3 8.32 2.73 -1.85
CA GLY A 3 7.50 2.33 -2.99
C GLY A 3 6.56 1.21 -2.57
N ILE A 4 5.28 1.34 -2.89
CA ILE A 4 4.25 0.34 -2.62
C ILE A 4 3.55 -0.09 -3.90
N VAL A 5 3.11 -1.32 -3.93
CA VAL A 5 2.34 -1.90 -5.03
C VAL A 5 1.34 -2.92 -4.49
N GLY A 6 0.16 -2.97 -5.11
CA GLY A 6 -0.85 -4.00 -4.90
C GLY A 6 -1.37 -4.48 -6.24
N ILE A 7 -1.60 -5.78 -6.39
CA ILE A 7 -2.13 -6.38 -7.63
C ILE A 7 -3.25 -7.37 -7.29
N VAL A 8 -4.34 -7.29 -8.05
CA VAL A 8 -5.38 -8.32 -8.15
C VAL A 8 -5.37 -8.81 -9.60
N GLY A 9 -4.90 -10.04 -9.80
CA GLY A 9 -4.72 -10.68 -11.11
C GLY A 9 -5.71 -11.80 -11.35
N LYS A 10 -5.60 -12.40 -12.54
CA LYS A 10 -6.31 -13.62 -12.93
C LYS A 10 -5.36 -14.82 -13.07
N GLY A 11 -4.13 -14.64 -12.63
CA GLY A 11 -3.06 -15.64 -12.55
C GLY A 11 -2.00 -15.22 -11.53
N PRO A 12 -0.89 -15.97 -11.41
CA PRO A 12 0.15 -15.68 -10.41
C PRO A 12 0.72 -14.27 -10.55
N VAL A 13 0.67 -13.47 -9.47
CA VAL A 13 1.09 -12.06 -9.47
C VAL A 13 2.53 -11.83 -8.98
N ASN A 14 3.22 -12.88 -8.53
CA ASN A 14 4.56 -12.76 -7.94
C ASN A 14 5.57 -12.08 -8.88
N GLN A 15 5.62 -12.46 -10.16
CA GLN A 15 6.54 -11.85 -11.12
C GLN A 15 6.20 -10.39 -11.37
N SER A 16 4.91 -10.06 -11.56
CA SER A 16 4.47 -8.67 -11.74
C SER A 16 4.79 -7.80 -10.53
N LEU A 17 4.63 -8.32 -9.30
CA LEU A 17 5.02 -7.62 -8.08
C LEU A 17 6.54 -7.37 -8.04
N TYR A 18 7.34 -8.38 -8.37
CA TYR A 18 8.79 -8.25 -8.41
C TYR A 18 9.23 -7.20 -9.44
N ASP A 19 8.71 -7.25 -10.65
CA ASP A 19 9.03 -6.30 -11.71
C ASP A 19 8.62 -4.87 -11.34
N ALA A 20 7.44 -4.69 -10.72
CA ALA A 20 7.02 -3.40 -10.18
C ALA A 20 7.98 -2.87 -9.11
N LEU A 21 8.46 -3.74 -8.20
CA LEU A 21 9.43 -3.32 -7.19
C LEU A 21 10.79 -2.94 -7.79
N LEU A 22 11.22 -3.60 -8.87
CA LEU A 22 12.44 -3.18 -9.61
C LEU A 22 12.26 -1.78 -10.21
N VAL A 23 11.10 -1.49 -10.79
CA VAL A 23 10.78 -0.14 -11.33
C VAL A 23 10.73 0.90 -10.22
N LEU A 24 10.20 0.55 -9.04
CA LEU A 24 10.08 1.43 -7.88
C LEU A 24 11.32 1.42 -6.96
N GLN A 25 12.39 0.69 -7.30
CA GLN A 25 13.56 0.52 -6.43
C GLN A 25 14.25 1.83 -6.04
N HIS A 26 14.17 2.86 -6.89
CA HIS A 26 14.70 4.21 -6.60
C HIS A 26 14.05 4.85 -5.36
N ARG A 27 12.85 4.39 -4.98
CA ARG A 27 12.12 4.90 -3.81
C ARG A 27 12.61 4.27 -2.49
N GLY A 28 13.27 3.12 -2.52
CA GLY A 28 13.70 2.46 -1.28
C GLY A 28 14.77 1.41 -1.47
N PRO A 29 16.03 1.67 -1.04
CA PRO A 29 17.14 0.73 -1.19
C PRO A 29 17.38 -0.17 0.03
N ASP A 30 16.69 0.07 1.17
CA ASP A 30 17.02 -0.51 2.47
C ASP A 30 16.47 -1.94 2.67
N ALA A 31 15.23 -2.16 2.31
CA ALA A 31 14.57 -3.45 2.44
C ALA A 31 13.51 -3.64 1.36
N ALA A 32 13.18 -4.90 1.07
CA ALA A 32 12.11 -5.25 0.14
C ALA A 32 11.25 -6.38 0.71
N GLY A 33 9.95 -6.37 0.37
CA GLY A 33 9.02 -7.41 0.78
C GLY A 33 7.92 -7.63 -0.25
N ILE A 34 7.52 -8.88 -0.40
CA ILE A 34 6.33 -9.29 -1.18
C ILE A 34 5.52 -10.24 -0.32
N VAL A 35 4.21 -10.04 -0.33
CA VAL A 35 3.22 -10.99 0.15
C VAL A 35 2.26 -11.32 -0.97
N THR A 36 1.93 -12.60 -1.15
CA THR A 36 0.90 -13.06 -2.07
C THR A 36 -0.15 -13.89 -1.33
N CYS A 37 -1.33 -14.02 -1.92
CA CYS A 37 -2.44 -14.76 -1.35
C CYS A 37 -2.95 -15.82 -2.35
N GLU A 38 -2.87 -17.09 -1.96
CA GLU A 38 -3.41 -18.25 -2.67
C GLU A 38 -4.66 -18.74 -1.92
N GLY A 39 -5.85 -18.40 -2.43
CA GLY A 39 -7.09 -18.58 -1.68
C GLY A 39 -7.09 -17.73 -0.39
N GLU A 40 -7.03 -18.38 0.77
CA GLU A 40 -6.92 -17.71 2.08
C GLU A 40 -5.50 -17.78 2.67
N LYS A 41 -4.56 -18.39 1.98
CA LYS A 41 -3.20 -18.61 2.47
C LYS A 41 -2.26 -17.51 2.01
N LEU A 42 -1.60 -16.88 2.98
CA LEU A 42 -0.55 -15.88 2.74
C LEU A 42 0.83 -16.52 2.57
N HIS A 43 1.57 -16.04 1.57
CA HIS A 43 2.97 -16.36 1.35
C HIS A 43 3.77 -15.06 1.43
N LEU A 44 4.61 -14.92 2.46
CA LEU A 44 5.36 -13.69 2.75
C LEU A 44 6.88 -13.95 2.63
N ARG A 45 7.55 -13.08 1.89
CA ARG A 45 9.01 -12.96 1.92
C ARG A 45 9.38 -11.49 2.04
N LYS A 46 10.19 -11.14 3.05
CA LYS A 46 10.76 -9.81 3.23
C LYS A 46 12.12 -9.89 3.88
N ASP A 47 13.00 -8.97 3.56
CA ASP A 47 14.36 -8.90 4.12
C ASP A 47 14.99 -7.53 3.82
N ASN A 48 16.13 -7.25 4.47
CA ASN A 48 16.96 -6.10 4.14
C ASN A 48 17.65 -6.32 2.79
N GLY A 49 17.82 -5.26 2.03
CA GLY A 49 18.48 -5.24 0.73
C GLY A 49 17.56 -4.86 -0.43
N LEU A 50 18.16 -4.78 -1.61
CA LEU A 50 17.43 -4.47 -2.85
C LEU A 50 16.50 -5.63 -3.24
N ALA A 51 15.43 -5.34 -3.96
CA ALA A 51 14.48 -6.36 -4.42
C ALA A 51 15.19 -7.53 -5.13
N ARG A 52 16.15 -7.25 -6.01
CA ARG A 52 16.94 -8.29 -6.73
C ARG A 52 17.75 -9.21 -5.79
N ASP A 53 18.12 -8.72 -4.60
CA ASP A 53 18.94 -9.47 -3.65
C ASP A 53 18.08 -10.28 -2.68
N VAL A 54 16.91 -9.75 -2.32
CA VAL A 54 15.91 -10.37 -1.42
C VAL A 54 15.15 -11.50 -2.12
N PHE A 55 14.76 -11.31 -3.38
CA PHE A 55 13.93 -12.26 -4.14
C PHE A 55 14.78 -13.09 -5.10
N ARG A 56 15.15 -14.29 -4.65
CA ARG A 56 15.81 -15.31 -5.49
C ARG A 56 14.76 -16.28 -6.04
N THR A 57 15.08 -17.01 -7.09
CA THR A 57 14.19 -17.98 -7.76
C THR A 57 13.43 -18.86 -6.76
N ARG A 58 14.13 -19.42 -5.74
CA ARG A 58 13.49 -20.26 -4.71
C ARG A 58 12.39 -19.54 -3.91
N HIS A 59 12.53 -18.23 -3.71
CA HIS A 59 11.54 -17.42 -2.99
C HIS A 59 10.36 -17.11 -3.91
N MET A 60 10.63 -16.77 -5.17
CA MET A 60 9.59 -16.49 -6.17
C MET A 60 8.65 -17.68 -6.39
N ILE A 61 9.18 -18.91 -6.40
CA ILE A 61 8.36 -20.14 -6.54
C ILE A 61 7.41 -20.33 -5.34
N GLN A 62 7.77 -19.83 -4.16
CA GLN A 62 6.96 -19.92 -2.95
C GLN A 62 5.87 -18.86 -2.86
N LEU A 63 6.05 -17.72 -3.52
CA LEU A 63 5.09 -16.61 -3.56
C LEU A 63 3.99 -16.92 -4.56
N ARG A 64 3.02 -17.74 -4.17
CA ARG A 64 1.91 -18.18 -5.02
C ARG A 64 0.66 -17.35 -4.75
N GLY A 65 -0.22 -17.26 -5.74
CA GLY A 65 -1.52 -16.62 -5.63
C GLY A 65 -1.75 -15.52 -6.64
N GLU A 66 -3.01 -15.10 -6.73
CA GLU A 66 -3.53 -14.16 -7.72
C GLU A 66 -3.69 -12.74 -7.17
N MET A 67 -3.46 -12.55 -5.87
CA MET A 67 -3.44 -11.25 -5.22
C MET A 67 -2.13 -11.08 -4.45
N GLY A 68 -1.66 -9.85 -4.31
CA GLY A 68 -0.48 -9.61 -3.49
C GLY A 68 -0.09 -8.15 -3.38
N LEU A 69 0.81 -7.90 -2.43
CA LEU A 69 1.40 -6.59 -2.14
C LEU A 69 2.92 -6.67 -2.25
N GLY A 70 3.52 -5.56 -2.66
CA GLY A 70 4.96 -5.37 -2.67
C GLY A 70 5.37 -4.05 -2.04
N HIS A 71 6.56 -4.02 -1.45
CA HIS A 71 7.12 -2.84 -0.79
C HIS A 71 8.63 -2.77 -0.98
N VAL A 72 9.15 -1.56 -1.24
CA VAL A 72 10.57 -1.20 -1.10
C VAL A 72 10.71 -0.07 -0.08
N ARG A 73 11.57 -0.29 0.93
CA ARG A 73 11.71 0.60 2.09
C ARG A 73 12.80 1.63 1.88
N TYR A 74 12.47 2.87 2.25
CA TYR A 74 13.43 3.93 2.54
C TYR A 74 13.40 4.21 4.05
N PRO A 75 14.50 4.10 4.79
CA PRO A 75 14.48 4.30 6.23
C PRO A 75 14.17 5.76 6.55
N THR A 76 13.07 6.02 7.25
CA THR A 76 12.67 7.36 7.71
C THR A 76 12.76 7.50 9.22
N ALA A 77 12.51 6.41 9.95
CA ALA A 77 12.60 6.31 11.40
C ALA A 77 12.87 4.84 11.78
N GLY A 78 13.39 4.61 12.99
CA GLY A 78 13.65 3.27 13.50
C GLY A 78 15.00 2.68 13.10
N ALA A 79 15.27 1.47 13.58
CA ALA A 79 16.47 0.71 13.25
C ALA A 79 16.38 0.08 11.86
N SER A 80 17.49 -0.11 11.18
CA SER A 80 17.57 -0.89 9.92
C SER A 80 17.49 -2.39 10.23
N SER A 81 16.37 -2.81 10.85
CA SER A 81 16.10 -4.19 11.22
C SER A 81 15.16 -4.84 10.20
N SER A 82 15.39 -6.12 9.88
CA SER A 82 14.48 -6.89 9.04
C SER A 82 13.07 -7.02 9.65
N ALA A 83 12.92 -6.83 10.96
CA ALA A 83 11.62 -6.77 11.64
C ALA A 83 10.76 -5.61 11.15
N GLU A 84 11.38 -4.49 10.76
CA GLU A 84 10.69 -3.31 10.24
C GLU A 84 10.46 -3.33 8.72
N SER A 85 10.92 -4.39 8.05
CA SER A 85 10.60 -4.58 6.63
C SER A 85 9.11 -4.81 6.45
N GLN A 86 8.55 -4.25 5.40
CA GLN A 86 7.14 -4.39 5.06
C GLN A 86 6.94 -5.41 3.92
N PRO A 87 5.72 -5.97 3.75
CA PRO A 87 4.46 -5.70 4.46
C PRO A 87 4.43 -6.21 5.90
N PHE A 88 3.62 -5.54 6.75
CA PHE A 88 3.26 -6.02 8.08
C PHE A 88 2.00 -6.90 8.03
N TYR A 89 1.85 -7.77 9.02
CA TYR A 89 0.71 -8.68 9.16
C TYR A 89 0.14 -8.62 10.56
N VAL A 90 -1.19 -8.64 10.66
CA VAL A 90 -1.95 -8.86 11.89
C VAL A 90 -2.99 -9.95 11.66
N ASN A 91 -3.15 -10.86 12.62
CA ASN A 91 -4.05 -12.01 12.48
C ASN A 91 -5.53 -11.70 12.76
N SER A 92 -5.84 -10.62 13.45
CA SER A 92 -7.21 -10.27 13.87
C SER A 92 -7.54 -8.82 13.51
N PRO A 93 -8.77 -8.57 12.96
CA PRO A 93 -9.71 -9.53 12.40
C PRO A 93 -9.29 -10.06 11.02
N TYR A 94 -9.73 -11.22 10.62
CA TYR A 94 -9.63 -11.84 9.27
C TYR A 94 -8.22 -12.07 8.70
N GLY A 95 -7.15 -11.67 9.40
CA GLY A 95 -5.80 -11.59 8.84
C GLY A 95 -5.68 -10.43 7.86
N ILE A 96 -4.85 -9.44 8.18
CA ILE A 96 -4.64 -8.25 7.34
C ILE A 96 -3.17 -8.08 7.09
N VAL A 97 -2.78 -7.83 5.86
CA VAL A 97 -1.43 -7.38 5.51
C VAL A 97 -1.47 -5.96 4.96
N LEU A 98 -0.47 -5.15 5.28
CA LEU A 98 -0.41 -3.75 4.88
C LEU A 98 1.03 -3.34 4.54
N ALA A 99 1.15 -2.56 3.47
CA ALA A 99 2.35 -1.82 3.10
C ALA A 99 2.04 -0.31 3.04
N HIS A 100 2.95 0.50 3.54
CA HIS A 100 2.76 1.93 3.77
C HIS A 100 3.93 2.75 3.23
N ASN A 101 3.62 3.85 2.59
CA ASN A 101 4.55 4.90 2.22
C ASN A 101 4.13 6.19 2.93
N GLY A 102 4.93 6.65 3.88
CA GLY A 102 4.61 7.89 4.59
C GLY A 102 5.21 7.96 5.97
N ASN A 103 4.59 8.79 6.81
CA ASN A 103 4.94 8.93 8.22
C ASN A 103 3.74 9.46 9.02
N LEU A 104 3.48 8.86 10.17
CA LEU A 104 2.48 9.32 11.13
C LEU A 104 3.13 10.28 12.14
N THR A 105 2.57 11.48 12.26
CA THR A 105 3.10 12.48 13.20
C THR A 105 2.64 12.28 14.63
N ASN A 106 1.60 11.46 14.86
CA ASN A 106 1.07 11.12 16.19
C ASN A 106 1.25 9.62 16.51
N ALA A 107 2.32 8.98 16.00
CA ALA A 107 2.57 7.55 16.17
C ALA A 107 2.65 7.13 17.65
N GLU A 108 3.33 7.90 18.50
CA GLU A 108 3.48 7.59 19.93
C GLU A 108 2.14 7.64 20.69
N ASP A 109 1.30 8.63 20.40
CA ASP A 109 -0.04 8.70 20.99
C ASP A 109 -0.89 7.51 20.56
N LEU A 110 -0.89 7.20 19.26
CA LEU A 110 -1.61 6.03 18.74
C LEU A 110 -1.11 4.71 19.34
N LYS A 111 0.20 4.56 19.53
CA LYS A 111 0.78 3.36 20.14
C LYS A 111 0.28 3.17 21.56
N ARG A 112 0.19 4.25 22.34
CA ARG A 112 -0.38 4.23 23.69
C ARG A 112 -1.86 3.87 23.67
N ASP A 113 -2.67 4.55 22.84
CA ASP A 113 -4.11 4.32 22.74
C ASP A 113 -4.42 2.86 22.29
N LEU A 114 -3.66 2.34 21.32
CA LEU A 114 -3.76 0.94 20.88
C LEU A 114 -3.51 -0.04 22.01
N PHE A 115 -2.55 0.24 22.90
CA PHE A 115 -2.23 -0.64 24.03
C PHE A 115 -3.24 -0.52 25.17
N GLU A 116 -3.59 0.71 25.56
CA GLU A 116 -4.41 0.98 26.76
C GLU A 116 -5.91 0.81 26.50
N GLU A 117 -6.40 1.19 25.30
CA GLU A 117 -7.82 1.21 24.96
C GLU A 117 -8.22 0.07 24.02
N ASP A 118 -7.42 -0.14 22.96
CA ASP A 118 -7.74 -1.10 21.89
C ASP A 118 -7.23 -2.51 22.19
N LEU A 119 -6.44 -2.70 23.26
CA LEU A 119 -5.83 -3.96 23.71
C LEU A 119 -4.96 -4.63 22.62
N ARG A 120 -4.20 -3.80 21.88
CA ARG A 120 -3.30 -4.24 20.80
C ARG A 120 -1.84 -3.95 21.14
N HIS A 121 -1.01 -4.97 21.00
CA HIS A 121 0.43 -4.85 21.18
C HIS A 121 1.13 -4.49 19.87
N ILE A 122 2.04 -3.51 19.92
CA ILE A 122 2.91 -3.11 18.81
C ILE A 122 4.32 -3.60 19.10
N ASN A 123 4.87 -4.40 18.19
CA ASN A 123 6.13 -5.11 18.40
C ASN A 123 7.36 -4.35 17.85
N THR A 124 7.16 -3.38 16.95
CA THR A 124 8.25 -2.61 16.32
C THR A 124 8.11 -1.11 16.61
N GLU A 125 9.11 -0.34 16.17
CA GLU A 125 9.05 1.13 16.21
C GLU A 125 8.46 1.72 14.90
N SER A 126 7.95 0.86 14.01
CA SER A 126 7.40 1.29 12.73
C SER A 126 5.98 1.83 12.87
N ASP A 127 5.77 3.05 12.39
CA ASP A 127 4.45 3.66 12.26
C ASP A 127 3.52 2.89 11.31
N SER A 128 4.08 2.07 10.42
CA SER A 128 3.31 1.18 9.53
C SER A 128 2.60 0.06 10.30
N GLU A 129 3.24 -0.50 11.36
CA GLU A 129 2.59 -1.46 12.25
C GLU A 129 1.47 -0.80 13.06
N ILE A 130 1.68 0.45 13.48
CA ILE A 130 0.67 1.25 14.16
C ILE A 130 -0.53 1.49 13.24
N LEU A 131 -0.29 1.98 12.00
CA LEU A 131 -1.34 2.20 11.00
C LEU A 131 -2.16 0.95 10.71
N LEU A 132 -1.49 -0.20 10.57
CA LEU A 132 -2.15 -1.50 10.37
C LEU A 132 -3.05 -1.84 11.56
N ASN A 133 -2.58 -1.65 12.80
CA ASN A 133 -3.34 -1.98 14.00
C ASN A 133 -4.50 -1.01 14.25
N VAL A 134 -4.37 0.27 13.90
CA VAL A 134 -5.50 1.22 13.90
C VAL A 134 -6.57 0.76 12.92
N PHE A 135 -6.20 0.44 11.66
CA PHE A 135 -7.16 -0.08 10.68
C PHE A 135 -7.82 -1.39 11.15
N ALA A 136 -7.04 -2.32 11.71
CA ALA A 136 -7.56 -3.59 12.22
C ALA A 136 -8.55 -3.39 13.38
N HIS A 137 -8.32 -2.41 14.25
CA HIS A 137 -9.25 -2.06 15.32
C HIS A 137 -10.54 -1.45 14.77
N GLU A 138 -10.43 -0.48 13.88
CA GLU A 138 -11.59 0.17 13.24
C GLU A 138 -12.45 -0.86 12.47
N LEU A 139 -11.83 -1.84 11.82
CA LEU A 139 -12.55 -2.92 11.17
C LEU A 139 -13.19 -3.90 12.18
N GLN A 140 -12.53 -4.15 13.30
CA GLN A 140 -13.06 -5.02 14.37
C GLN A 140 -14.32 -4.47 15.03
N ILE A 141 -14.42 -3.14 15.16
CA ILE A 141 -15.61 -2.47 15.74
C ILE A 141 -16.87 -2.75 14.90
N GLU A 142 -16.74 -2.97 13.59
CA GLU A 142 -17.87 -3.34 12.72
C GLU A 142 -18.53 -4.67 13.14
N GLY A 143 -17.79 -5.56 13.83
CA GLY A 143 -18.31 -6.75 14.51
C GLY A 143 -18.95 -7.80 13.62
N LYS A 144 -18.67 -7.81 12.31
CA LYS A 144 -19.26 -8.72 11.33
C LYS A 144 -18.41 -9.98 11.13
N LEU A 145 -19.07 -11.11 10.87
CA LEU A 145 -18.40 -12.35 10.45
C LEU A 145 -17.98 -12.30 8.96
N ARG A 146 -18.70 -11.55 8.17
CA ARG A 146 -18.38 -11.28 6.75
C ARG A 146 -18.43 -9.79 6.53
N ILE A 147 -17.33 -9.22 6.05
CA ILE A 147 -17.20 -7.82 5.71
C ILE A 147 -17.56 -7.61 4.24
N ASP A 148 -18.01 -6.40 3.95
CA ASP A 148 -18.22 -5.88 2.60
C ASP A 148 -17.36 -4.63 2.36
N GLU A 149 -17.45 -4.05 1.16
CA GLU A 149 -16.71 -2.84 0.81
C GLU A 149 -17.07 -1.66 1.72
N HIS A 150 -18.30 -1.60 2.22
CA HIS A 150 -18.75 -0.53 3.11
C HIS A 150 -18.06 -0.58 4.47
N ASP A 151 -17.79 -1.78 4.98
CA ASP A 151 -17.07 -1.98 6.24
C ASP A 151 -15.62 -1.52 6.11
N ILE A 152 -14.97 -1.86 4.99
CA ILE A 152 -13.61 -1.41 4.69
C ILE A 152 -13.56 0.12 4.62
N PHE A 153 -14.50 0.76 3.93
CA PHE A 153 -14.53 2.22 3.81
C PHE A 153 -14.82 2.92 5.14
N ARG A 154 -15.66 2.33 6.01
CA ARG A 154 -15.88 2.87 7.37
C ARG A 154 -14.63 2.74 8.24
N ALA A 155 -13.93 1.61 8.15
CA ALA A 155 -12.66 1.43 8.86
C ALA A 155 -11.61 2.45 8.39
N VAL A 156 -11.50 2.71 7.06
CA VAL A 156 -10.61 3.75 6.53
C VAL A 156 -11.02 5.15 7.03
N ALA A 157 -12.32 5.45 7.08
CA ALA A 157 -12.78 6.71 7.68
C ALA A 157 -12.38 6.84 9.16
N GLY A 158 -12.40 5.74 9.93
CA GLY A 158 -11.85 5.65 11.28
C GLY A 158 -10.35 5.96 11.31
N VAL A 159 -9.57 5.36 10.42
CA VAL A 159 -8.14 5.66 10.27
C VAL A 159 -7.92 7.16 10.04
N HIS A 160 -8.67 7.80 9.13
CA HIS A 160 -8.52 9.23 8.85
C HIS A 160 -8.85 10.13 10.03
N ARG A 161 -9.75 9.71 10.92
CA ARG A 161 -10.06 10.45 12.17
C ARG A 161 -8.94 10.35 13.20
N ARG A 162 -8.28 9.18 13.30
CA ARG A 162 -7.27 8.89 14.32
C ARG A 162 -5.86 9.26 13.88
N CYS A 163 -5.46 8.89 12.66
CA CYS A 163 -4.09 9.05 12.15
C CYS A 163 -3.86 10.46 11.61
N ARG A 164 -2.71 11.04 11.95
CA ARG A 164 -2.22 12.33 11.44
C ARG A 164 -0.89 12.15 10.75
N GLY A 165 -0.69 12.86 9.66
CA GLY A 165 0.54 12.79 8.85
C GLY A 165 0.24 12.61 7.38
N GLY A 166 1.29 12.28 6.61
CA GLY A 166 1.17 11.98 5.19
C GLY A 166 1.36 10.49 4.96
N TYR A 167 0.35 9.80 4.44
CA TYR A 167 0.41 8.37 4.21
C TYR A 167 -0.37 7.93 2.97
N ALA A 168 0.21 6.95 2.29
CA ALA A 168 -0.46 6.15 1.28
C ALA A 168 -0.26 4.68 1.67
N ALA A 169 -1.32 3.91 1.74
CA ALA A 169 -1.27 2.52 2.17
C ALA A 169 -1.99 1.61 1.18
N VAL A 170 -1.42 0.44 0.95
CA VAL A 170 -2.07 -0.66 0.26
C VAL A 170 -2.15 -1.85 1.22
N ALA A 171 -3.31 -2.47 1.28
CA ALA A 171 -3.56 -3.58 2.18
C ALA A 171 -4.37 -4.68 1.51
N MET A 172 -4.33 -5.88 2.08
CA MET A 172 -5.03 -7.05 1.58
C MET A 172 -5.61 -7.84 2.74
N ILE A 173 -6.83 -8.32 2.55
CA ILE A 173 -7.49 -9.26 3.44
C ILE A 173 -7.72 -10.56 2.67
N PRO A 174 -7.13 -11.70 3.10
CA PRO A 174 -7.32 -13.00 2.45
C PRO A 174 -8.79 -13.34 2.25
N GLY A 175 -9.14 -13.78 1.05
CA GLY A 175 -10.51 -14.12 0.69
C GLY A 175 -11.45 -12.95 0.40
N PHE A 176 -11.04 -11.70 0.70
CA PHE A 176 -11.86 -10.49 0.45
C PHE A 176 -11.33 -9.64 -0.70
N GLY A 177 -10.04 -9.29 -0.70
CA GLY A 177 -9.46 -8.49 -1.78
C GLY A 177 -8.29 -7.59 -1.33
N VAL A 178 -7.94 -6.65 -2.22
CA VAL A 178 -6.90 -5.64 -2.03
C VAL A 178 -7.56 -4.27 -1.97
N PHE A 179 -7.15 -3.45 -1.01
CA PHE A 179 -7.62 -2.07 -0.91
C PHE A 179 -6.45 -1.11 -0.68
N ALA A 180 -6.69 0.14 -1.01
CA ALA A 180 -5.71 1.19 -0.82
C ALA A 180 -6.40 2.48 -0.37
N PHE A 181 -5.68 3.31 0.36
CA PHE A 181 -6.17 4.60 0.80
C PHE A 181 -5.05 5.62 0.92
N ARG A 182 -5.41 6.87 0.72
CA ARG A 182 -4.50 8.01 0.73
C ARG A 182 -4.91 8.98 1.82
N ASP A 183 -3.95 9.60 2.51
CA ASP A 183 -4.22 10.57 3.57
C ASP A 183 -5.15 11.71 3.11
N PRO A 184 -5.86 12.40 4.03
CA PRO A 184 -6.81 13.46 3.70
C PRO A 184 -6.22 14.67 2.97
N TYR A 185 -4.89 14.81 2.97
CA TYR A 185 -4.20 15.90 2.27
C TYR A 185 -3.52 15.44 0.98
N GLY A 186 -3.54 14.16 0.67
CA GLY A 186 -2.90 13.61 -0.52
C GLY A 186 -1.40 13.88 -0.58
N ILE A 187 -0.72 13.85 0.58
CA ILE A 187 0.71 14.18 0.68
C ILE A 187 1.55 13.16 -0.10
N ARG A 188 1.20 11.86 0.02
CA ARG A 188 1.90 10.78 -0.68
C ARG A 188 1.16 10.37 -1.94
N PRO A 189 1.86 10.16 -3.08
CA PRO A 189 1.22 9.77 -4.32
C PRO A 189 0.74 8.32 -4.28
N MET A 190 -0.35 8.07 -4.97
CA MET A 190 -0.86 6.75 -5.25
C MET A 190 -1.76 6.78 -6.47
N VAL A 191 -1.54 5.84 -7.37
CA VAL A 191 -2.32 5.67 -8.60
C VAL A 191 -2.86 4.25 -8.68
N TYR A 192 -3.93 4.05 -9.46
CA TYR A 192 -4.42 2.72 -9.79
C TYR A 192 -4.81 2.63 -11.27
N GLY A 193 -4.71 1.42 -11.78
CA GLY A 193 -4.99 1.12 -13.18
C GLY A 193 -5.50 -0.29 -13.38
N LYS A 194 -5.86 -0.59 -14.62
CA LYS A 194 -6.37 -1.89 -15.02
C LYS A 194 -5.70 -2.41 -16.28
N ARG A 195 -5.78 -3.72 -16.47
CA ARG A 195 -5.36 -4.39 -17.68
C ARG A 195 -6.40 -5.44 -18.05
N GLU A 196 -6.83 -5.45 -19.30
CA GLU A 196 -7.72 -6.49 -19.82
C GLU A 196 -6.90 -7.68 -20.30
N THR A 197 -7.25 -8.86 -19.87
CA THR A 197 -6.62 -10.13 -20.28
C THR A 197 -7.67 -11.08 -20.85
N GLY A 198 -7.22 -12.17 -21.50
CA GLY A 198 -8.14 -13.22 -21.97
C GLY A 198 -8.90 -13.94 -20.84
N GLN A 199 -8.51 -13.72 -19.57
CA GLN A 199 -9.13 -14.33 -18.39
C GLN A 199 -9.96 -13.32 -17.57
N GLY A 200 -9.97 -12.04 -17.97
CA GLY A 200 -10.70 -10.96 -17.32
C GLY A 200 -9.83 -9.75 -16.97
N THR A 201 -10.43 -8.82 -16.26
CA THR A 201 -9.77 -7.57 -15.83
C THR A 201 -8.86 -7.82 -14.63
N GLU A 202 -7.65 -7.31 -14.71
CA GLU A 202 -6.69 -7.25 -13.63
C GLU A 202 -6.48 -5.81 -13.19
N TYR A 203 -6.16 -5.60 -11.91
CA TYR A 203 -5.95 -4.27 -11.34
C TYR A 203 -4.59 -4.16 -10.66
N MET A 204 -4.01 -2.99 -10.76
CA MET A 204 -2.78 -2.62 -10.08
C MET A 204 -2.91 -1.27 -9.39
N ILE A 205 -2.39 -1.18 -8.18
CA ILE A 205 -2.24 0.04 -7.38
C ILE A 205 -0.74 0.25 -7.17
N ALA A 206 -0.23 1.47 -7.33
CA ALA A 206 1.19 1.75 -7.15
C ALA A 206 1.46 3.17 -6.66
N SER A 207 2.65 3.40 -6.12
CA SER A 207 3.12 4.74 -5.75
C SER A 207 3.30 5.68 -6.95
N GLU A 208 3.62 5.14 -8.13
CA GLU A 208 3.91 5.92 -9.33
C GLU A 208 3.30 5.27 -10.58
N SER A 209 2.85 6.10 -11.53
CA SER A 209 2.25 5.64 -12.78
C SER A 209 3.21 4.83 -13.66
N VAL A 210 4.51 5.11 -13.58
CA VAL A 210 5.53 4.35 -14.34
C VAL A 210 5.52 2.85 -14.04
N ALA A 211 5.09 2.44 -12.83
CA ALA A 211 4.95 1.02 -12.52
C ALA A 211 3.79 0.37 -13.27
N LEU A 212 2.68 1.11 -13.46
CA LEU A 212 1.55 0.69 -14.27
C LEU A 212 1.97 0.56 -15.75
N ASP A 213 2.57 1.63 -16.28
CA ASP A 213 3.02 1.71 -17.69
C ASP A 213 3.95 0.56 -18.05
N THR A 214 4.95 0.29 -17.18
CA THR A 214 5.95 -0.75 -17.40
C THR A 214 5.32 -2.17 -17.45
N LEU A 215 4.23 -2.38 -16.70
CA LEU A 215 3.55 -3.67 -16.60
C LEU A 215 2.31 -3.77 -17.51
N GLY A 216 2.06 -2.76 -18.34
CA GLY A 216 0.97 -2.74 -19.31
C GLY A 216 -0.41 -2.59 -18.68
N PHE A 217 -0.50 -1.85 -17.57
CA PHE A 217 -1.77 -1.43 -16.98
C PHE A 217 -2.11 -0.02 -17.45
N ASP A 218 -3.32 0.17 -17.93
CA ASP A 218 -3.87 1.48 -18.25
C ASP A 218 -4.19 2.24 -16.97
N LEU A 219 -3.67 3.46 -16.82
CA LEU A 219 -3.95 4.33 -15.69
C LEU A 219 -5.45 4.71 -15.68
N ILE A 220 -6.14 4.41 -14.58
CA ILE A 220 -7.53 4.86 -14.36
C ILE A 220 -7.52 6.26 -13.73
N ALA A 221 -6.85 6.42 -12.58
CA ALA A 221 -6.77 7.69 -11.88
C ALA A 221 -5.70 7.67 -10.77
N ASP A 222 -5.40 8.85 -10.24
CA ASP A 222 -4.82 9.00 -8.91
C ASP A 222 -5.88 8.67 -7.84
N VAL A 223 -5.47 8.08 -6.72
CA VAL A 223 -6.31 8.00 -5.53
C VAL A 223 -6.41 9.40 -4.94
N ALA A 224 -7.61 9.96 -4.84
CA ALA A 224 -7.81 11.31 -4.35
C ALA A 224 -7.45 11.45 -2.86
N PRO A 225 -7.17 12.67 -2.35
CA PRO A 225 -6.99 12.91 -0.92
C PRO A 225 -8.16 12.33 -0.10
N GLY A 226 -7.87 11.49 0.89
CA GLY A 226 -8.88 10.85 1.75
C GLY A 226 -9.73 9.77 1.07
N GLU A 227 -9.48 9.45 -0.20
CA GLU A 227 -10.18 8.38 -0.91
C GLU A 227 -9.62 7.02 -0.56
N ALA A 228 -10.50 6.01 -0.57
CA ALA A 228 -10.14 4.61 -0.59
C ALA A 228 -10.65 3.93 -1.86
N VAL A 229 -9.85 2.97 -2.33
CA VAL A 229 -10.14 2.10 -3.48
C VAL A 229 -10.09 0.66 -2.98
N PHE A 230 -11.07 -0.15 -3.31
CA PHE A 230 -11.13 -1.57 -2.97
C PHE A 230 -11.40 -2.39 -4.24
N ILE A 231 -10.60 -3.42 -4.44
CA ILE A 231 -10.78 -4.43 -5.50
C ILE A 231 -11.04 -5.74 -4.77
N ASP A 232 -12.25 -6.28 -4.93
CA ASP A 232 -12.60 -7.54 -4.28
C ASP A 232 -11.95 -8.75 -4.97
N ALA A 233 -12.05 -9.92 -4.35
CA ALA A 233 -11.51 -11.16 -4.90
C ALA A 233 -12.19 -11.58 -6.23
N GLY A 234 -13.39 -11.08 -6.52
CA GLY A 234 -14.08 -11.26 -7.80
C GLY A 234 -13.50 -10.41 -8.93
N GLY A 235 -12.84 -9.30 -8.58
CA GLY A 235 -12.29 -8.32 -9.51
C GLY A 235 -13.23 -7.13 -9.74
N ASP A 236 -14.18 -6.88 -8.83
CA ASP A 236 -15.00 -5.68 -8.86
C ASP A 236 -14.28 -4.52 -8.15
N LEU A 237 -14.34 -3.33 -8.75
CA LEU A 237 -13.66 -2.13 -8.27
C LEU A 237 -14.66 -1.18 -7.61
N TYR A 238 -14.40 -0.84 -6.35
CA TYR A 238 -15.18 0.10 -5.56
C TYR A 238 -14.32 1.28 -5.13
N ARG A 239 -14.91 2.47 -5.02
CA ARG A 239 -14.23 3.69 -4.56
C ARG A 239 -15.14 4.47 -3.64
N ARG A 240 -14.55 5.12 -2.62
CA ARG A 240 -15.28 6.01 -1.73
C ARG A 240 -14.38 7.10 -1.14
N GLN A 241 -14.92 8.32 -1.06
CA GLN A 241 -14.34 9.37 -0.22
C GLN A 241 -14.59 9.02 1.25
N CYS A 242 -13.51 8.87 2.02
CA CYS A 242 -13.55 8.45 3.43
C CYS A 242 -13.16 9.57 4.41
N ALA A 243 -12.69 10.72 3.91
CA ALA A 243 -12.38 11.90 4.72
C ALA A 243 -13.46 12.97 4.57
N ASP A 244 -13.78 13.68 5.67
CA ASP A 244 -14.83 14.70 5.68
C ASP A 244 -14.43 15.97 4.93
N GLN A 245 -13.16 16.38 5.01
CA GLN A 245 -12.62 17.61 4.42
C GLN A 245 -11.29 17.35 3.71
N PRO A 246 -11.30 16.65 2.57
CA PRO A 246 -10.07 16.38 1.84
C PRO A 246 -9.53 17.65 1.16
N VAL A 247 -8.20 17.83 1.22
CA VAL A 247 -7.51 18.97 0.58
C VAL A 247 -6.26 18.46 -0.11
N LEU A 248 -6.10 18.69 -1.41
CA LEU A 248 -4.90 18.30 -2.12
C LEU A 248 -3.70 19.20 -1.77
N SER A 249 -2.73 18.65 -1.04
CA SER A 249 -1.50 19.32 -0.61
C SER A 249 -0.30 18.38 -0.83
N PRO A 250 0.05 18.06 -2.09
CA PRO A 250 1.07 17.06 -2.40
C PRO A 250 2.45 17.51 -1.93
N CYS A 251 3.29 16.55 -1.56
CA CYS A 251 4.67 16.80 -1.18
C CYS A 251 5.48 17.23 -2.41
N ILE A 252 6.03 18.46 -2.39
CA ILE A 252 6.83 18.98 -3.50
C ILE A 252 8.07 18.11 -3.79
N PHE A 253 8.64 17.44 -2.80
CA PHE A 253 9.80 16.57 -2.98
C PHE A 253 9.52 15.36 -3.88
N GLU A 254 8.25 14.96 -4.04
CA GLU A 254 7.90 13.93 -5.04
C GLU A 254 8.23 14.42 -6.45
N PHE A 255 7.92 15.69 -6.77
CA PHE A 255 8.21 16.28 -8.08
C PHE A 255 9.69 16.66 -8.25
N VAL A 256 10.34 17.17 -7.21
CA VAL A 256 11.73 17.64 -7.30
C VAL A 256 12.73 16.50 -7.31
N TYR A 257 12.51 15.46 -6.50
CA TYR A 257 13.56 14.48 -6.21
C TYR A 257 13.10 13.01 -6.29
N PHE A 258 11.97 12.64 -5.65
CA PHE A 258 11.69 11.23 -5.39
C PHE A 258 11.14 10.49 -6.61
N ALA A 259 10.11 11.02 -7.27
CA ALA A 259 9.47 10.32 -8.36
C ALA A 259 10.36 10.24 -9.61
N ARG A 260 10.15 9.22 -10.42
CA ARG A 260 10.80 9.13 -11.73
C ARG A 260 10.30 10.25 -12.67
N PRO A 261 11.15 10.77 -13.56
CA PRO A 261 10.74 11.84 -14.49
C PRO A 261 9.59 11.45 -15.42
N ASP A 262 9.50 10.17 -15.74
CA ASP A 262 8.46 9.59 -16.61
C ASP A 262 7.12 9.34 -15.88
N SER A 263 7.05 9.57 -14.58
CA SER A 263 5.81 9.44 -13.80
C SER A 263 4.88 10.66 -13.96
N ILE A 264 3.56 10.37 -13.83
CA ILE A 264 2.51 11.37 -13.69
C ILE A 264 1.93 11.21 -12.27
N ILE A 265 1.82 12.32 -11.54
CA ILE A 265 1.29 12.39 -10.18
C ILE A 265 0.26 13.51 -10.12
N ASP A 266 -0.94 13.25 -9.65
CA ASP A 266 -2.04 14.22 -9.56
C ASP A 266 -2.25 14.98 -10.89
N ASN A 267 -2.21 14.26 -12.01
CA ASN A 267 -2.27 14.76 -13.38
C ASN A 267 -1.12 15.71 -13.78
N ILE A 268 -0.02 15.75 -13.02
CA ILE A 268 1.15 16.57 -13.29
C ILE A 268 2.31 15.67 -13.73
N SER A 269 2.83 15.90 -14.93
CA SER A 269 4.07 15.25 -15.41
C SER A 269 5.26 15.71 -14.56
N VAL A 270 5.94 14.78 -13.92
CA VAL A 270 7.14 15.06 -13.10
C VAL A 270 8.23 15.71 -13.95
N HIS A 271 8.45 15.24 -15.20
CA HIS A 271 9.40 15.85 -16.13
C HIS A 271 9.08 17.32 -16.43
N LYS A 272 7.81 17.63 -16.77
CA LYS A 272 7.39 19.01 -17.04
C LYS A 272 7.50 19.90 -15.79
N ALA A 273 7.18 19.36 -14.61
CA ALA A 273 7.35 20.10 -13.37
C ALA A 273 8.82 20.47 -13.14
N ARG A 274 9.75 19.51 -13.26
CA ARG A 274 11.20 19.75 -13.14
C ARG A 274 11.72 20.75 -14.16
N SER A 275 11.32 20.63 -15.43
CA SER A 275 11.73 21.57 -16.49
C SER A 275 11.25 23.01 -16.27
N ARG A 276 10.19 23.20 -15.47
CA ARG A 276 9.70 24.54 -15.11
C ARG A 276 10.36 25.11 -13.85
N MET A 277 10.97 24.26 -13.03
CA MET A 277 11.69 24.67 -11.81
C MET A 277 13.16 25.00 -12.05
N GLY A 278 13.77 24.47 -13.10
CA GLY A 278 15.14 24.77 -13.56
C GLY A 278 15.14 25.70 -14.75
#